data_884c85ba7f1a86eec8e5102749a1e73e
#
_entry.id   884c85ba7f1a86eec8e5102749a1e73e
#
_cell.length_a   1.000
_cell.length_b   1.000
_cell.length_c   1.000
_cell.angle_alpha   90.00
_cell.angle_beta   90.00
_cell.angle_gamma   90.00
#
_symmetry.space_group_name_H-M   'P 1'
#
loop_
_entity.id
_entity.type
_entity.pdbx_description
1 polymer ?
#
loop_
_entity_poly.entity_id
_entity_poly.type
_entity_poly.pdbx_seq_one_letter_code
_entity_poly.pdbx_strand_id
1 'polypeptide(L)'
;MNKPDRAIKIRPEYHLIVTEGTDTEPAYFGAIQEIINKQYPEKIQLKVFGVGDNTISLFEKAKQLAKENPNGYRHVWIVYDTDDFPAVHIDRVVQLCTESSTDEIEYHAVWSNQCIELWFLLHFGFMQSDIHRSEYWPKLTECLKKIGAGEYAKNRTDMYHILRPYMDTAVANAKSLDAINYGKTPSKATPGTKVYELVERLRPYL
;
A
#
# COMPACT_ATOMS: atom_id res chain seq x y z
N MET A 1 -47.48 -9.07 -22.12
CA MET A 1 -46.73 -9.31 -20.85
C MET A 1 -45.30 -8.85 -21.07
N ASN A 2 -44.96 -7.65 -20.54
CA ASN A 2 -43.58 -7.14 -20.60
C ASN A 2 -42.75 -7.92 -19.57
N LYS A 3 -41.67 -8.60 -20.00
CA LYS A 3 -40.65 -9.16 -19.08
C LYS A 3 -40.05 -8.00 -18.28
N PRO A 4 -39.93 -8.13 -16.94
CA PRO A 4 -39.24 -7.12 -16.16
C PRO A 4 -37.78 -7.05 -16.62
N ASP A 5 -37.29 -5.82 -16.87
CA ASP A 5 -35.88 -5.54 -17.12
C ASP A 5 -35.07 -6.15 -15.96
N ARG A 6 -34.23 -7.12 -16.29
CA ARG A 6 -33.25 -7.64 -15.31
C ARG A 6 -32.24 -6.53 -15.07
N ALA A 7 -32.37 -5.83 -13.95
CA ALA A 7 -31.34 -4.93 -13.48
C ALA A 7 -29.98 -5.65 -13.52
N ILE A 8 -29.06 -5.14 -14.31
CA ILE A 8 -27.70 -5.67 -14.37
C ILE A 8 -27.11 -5.43 -12.97
N LYS A 9 -26.93 -6.51 -12.20
CA LYS A 9 -26.21 -6.42 -10.93
C LYS A 9 -24.76 -6.07 -11.24
N ILE A 10 -24.40 -4.80 -11.06
CA ILE A 10 -23.00 -4.36 -11.11
C ILE A 10 -22.31 -5.03 -9.91
N ARG A 11 -21.30 -5.86 -10.16
CA ARG A 11 -20.49 -6.47 -9.10
C ARG A 11 -19.49 -5.44 -8.60
N PRO A 12 -19.18 -5.40 -7.29
CA PRO A 12 -18.12 -4.56 -6.78
C PRO A 12 -16.77 -4.96 -7.38
N GLU A 13 -15.88 -3.99 -7.53
CA GLU A 13 -14.48 -4.23 -7.89
C GLU A 13 -13.74 -4.80 -6.66
N TYR A 14 -13.07 -5.93 -6.81
CA TYR A 14 -12.35 -6.58 -5.71
C TYR A 14 -10.86 -6.25 -5.77
N HIS A 15 -10.32 -5.77 -4.66
CA HIS A 15 -8.90 -5.48 -4.46
C HIS A 15 -8.33 -6.37 -3.36
N LEU A 16 -7.15 -6.95 -3.63
CA LEU A 16 -6.35 -7.69 -2.67
C LEU A 16 -5.11 -6.86 -2.33
N ILE A 17 -4.85 -6.64 -1.06
CA ILE A 17 -3.62 -6.02 -0.55
C ILE A 17 -2.90 -7.08 0.26
N VAL A 18 -1.69 -7.44 -0.17
CA VAL A 18 -0.85 -8.42 0.51
C VAL A 18 0.41 -7.71 0.98
N THR A 19 0.65 -7.73 2.28
CA THR A 19 1.76 -7.00 2.91
C THR A 19 2.82 -7.97 3.41
N GLU A 20 4.07 -7.53 3.35
CA GLU A 20 5.21 -8.27 3.88
C GLU A 20 5.13 -8.38 5.40
N GLY A 21 4.88 -7.26 6.08
CA GLY A 21 4.71 -7.21 7.53
C GLY A 21 3.39 -7.82 8.00
N THR A 22 3.37 -8.22 9.26
CA THR A 22 2.18 -8.80 9.93
C THR A 22 1.45 -7.81 10.83
N ASP A 23 2.05 -6.66 11.12
CA ASP A 23 1.56 -5.70 12.11
C ASP A 23 1.27 -4.31 11.50
N THR A 24 2.30 -3.55 11.14
CA THR A 24 2.21 -2.12 10.76
C THR A 24 1.37 -1.90 9.51
N GLU A 25 1.73 -2.57 8.40
CA GLU A 25 1.05 -2.41 7.12
C GLU A 25 -0.38 -2.98 7.15
N PRO A 26 -0.63 -4.21 7.70
CA PRO A 26 -1.99 -4.73 7.84
C PRO A 26 -2.88 -3.84 8.72
N ALA A 27 -2.34 -3.24 9.79
CA ALA A 27 -3.09 -2.32 10.63
C ALA A 27 -3.49 -1.05 9.86
N TYR A 28 -2.54 -0.46 9.12
CA TYR A 28 -2.79 0.74 8.31
C TYR A 28 -3.82 0.51 7.20
N PHE A 29 -3.59 -0.50 6.35
CA PHE A 29 -4.50 -0.81 5.25
C PHE A 29 -5.80 -1.48 5.69
N GLY A 30 -5.81 -2.18 6.83
CA GLY A 30 -6.99 -2.75 7.47
C GLY A 30 -7.99 -1.68 7.89
N ALA A 31 -7.52 -0.55 8.43
CA ALA A 31 -8.37 0.59 8.74
C ALA A 31 -9.03 1.17 7.47
N ILE A 32 -8.31 1.24 6.36
CA ILE A 32 -8.84 1.63 5.04
C ILE A 32 -9.90 0.61 4.57
N GLN A 33 -9.59 -0.69 4.67
CA GLN A 33 -10.51 -1.77 4.31
C GLN A 33 -11.84 -1.65 5.06
N GLU A 34 -11.80 -1.44 6.38
CA GLU A 34 -13.01 -1.31 7.21
C GLU A 34 -13.91 -0.17 6.73
N ILE A 35 -13.32 0.99 6.46
CA ILE A 35 -14.06 2.17 5.98
C ILE A 35 -14.69 1.87 4.62
N ILE A 36 -13.91 1.42 3.66
CA ILE A 36 -14.35 1.21 2.28
C ILE A 36 -15.42 0.12 2.20
N ASN A 37 -15.17 -1.04 2.81
CA ASN A 37 -16.10 -2.16 2.76
C ASN A 37 -17.44 -1.86 3.45
N LYS A 38 -17.41 -0.97 4.47
CA LYS A 38 -18.63 -0.54 5.16
C LYS A 38 -19.42 0.50 4.35
N GLN A 39 -18.72 1.46 3.72
CA GLN A 39 -19.38 2.61 3.07
C GLN A 39 -19.73 2.34 1.61
N TYR A 40 -18.99 1.48 0.92
CA TYR A 40 -19.13 1.26 -0.53
C TYR A 40 -19.22 -0.23 -0.92
N PRO A 41 -20.02 -1.07 -0.20
CA PRO A 41 -20.02 -2.54 -0.40
C PRO A 41 -20.41 -2.98 -1.81
N GLU A 42 -21.20 -2.17 -2.52
CA GLU A 42 -21.66 -2.46 -3.89
C GLU A 42 -20.71 -1.95 -4.98
N LYS A 43 -19.67 -1.17 -4.61
CA LYS A 43 -18.75 -0.55 -5.57
C LYS A 43 -17.37 -1.16 -5.55
N ILE A 44 -16.84 -1.39 -4.34
CA ILE A 44 -15.49 -1.87 -4.12
C ILE A 44 -15.41 -2.71 -2.84
N GLN A 45 -14.62 -3.76 -2.88
CA GLN A 45 -14.32 -4.62 -1.73
C GLN A 45 -12.82 -4.81 -1.61
N LEU A 46 -12.27 -4.50 -0.45
CA LEU A 46 -10.86 -4.71 -0.14
C LEU A 46 -10.70 -5.94 0.75
N LYS A 47 -9.58 -6.64 0.54
CA LYS A 47 -9.10 -7.68 1.45
C LYS A 47 -7.62 -7.45 1.71
N VAL A 48 -7.23 -7.41 2.99
CA VAL A 48 -5.84 -7.19 3.44
C VAL A 48 -5.33 -8.45 4.11
N PHE A 49 -4.10 -8.86 3.74
CA PHE A 49 -3.40 -9.99 4.35
C PHE A 49 -1.95 -9.60 4.67
N GLY A 50 -1.54 -9.75 5.94
CA GLY A 50 -0.14 -9.76 6.35
C GLY A 50 0.41 -11.18 6.27
N VAL A 51 1.55 -11.35 5.59
CA VAL A 51 2.07 -12.70 5.28
C VAL A 51 3.27 -13.06 6.14
N GLY A 52 4.12 -12.10 6.49
CA GLY A 52 5.35 -12.35 7.26
C GLY A 52 6.41 -13.13 6.47
N ASP A 53 6.47 -12.93 5.15
CA ASP A 53 7.34 -13.69 4.25
C ASP A 53 8.23 -12.73 3.44
N ASN A 54 9.27 -13.26 2.80
CA ASN A 54 10.20 -12.47 2.00
C ASN A 54 9.58 -12.03 0.66
N THR A 55 10.20 -11.05 0.03
CA THR A 55 9.71 -10.30 -1.14
C THR A 55 9.21 -11.16 -2.32
N ILE A 56 9.95 -12.21 -2.72
CA ILE A 56 9.53 -13.10 -3.84
C ILE A 56 8.44 -14.06 -3.40
N SER A 57 8.58 -14.66 -2.20
CA SER A 57 7.55 -15.54 -1.63
C SER A 57 6.24 -14.78 -1.40
N LEU A 58 6.31 -13.49 -1.03
CA LEU A 58 5.16 -12.60 -0.91
C LEU A 58 4.38 -12.51 -2.22
N PHE A 59 5.07 -12.32 -3.36
CA PHE A 59 4.43 -12.30 -4.68
C PHE A 59 3.72 -13.62 -5.01
N GLU A 60 4.38 -14.77 -4.80
CA GLU A 60 3.76 -16.07 -5.04
C GLU A 60 2.56 -16.32 -4.12
N LYS A 61 2.65 -15.89 -2.86
CA LYS A 61 1.52 -15.95 -1.93
C LYS A 61 0.35 -15.07 -2.37
N ALA A 62 0.63 -13.86 -2.86
CA ALA A 62 -0.39 -12.97 -3.42
C ALA A 62 -1.10 -13.62 -4.62
N LYS A 63 -0.37 -14.29 -5.52
CA LYS A 63 -0.97 -15.05 -6.63
C LYS A 63 -1.83 -16.22 -6.16
N GLN A 64 -1.41 -16.93 -5.11
CA GLN A 64 -2.22 -17.99 -4.52
C GLN A 64 -3.52 -17.44 -3.95
N LEU A 65 -3.44 -16.40 -3.10
CA LEU A 65 -4.60 -15.76 -2.49
C LEU A 65 -5.56 -15.16 -3.53
N ALA A 66 -5.02 -14.64 -4.63
CA ALA A 66 -5.85 -14.09 -5.71
C ALA A 66 -6.75 -15.15 -6.36
N LYS A 67 -6.33 -16.42 -6.41
CA LYS A 67 -7.12 -17.52 -6.96
C LYS A 67 -8.22 -18.01 -6.02
N GLU A 68 -8.13 -17.70 -4.74
CA GLU A 68 -9.09 -18.17 -3.73
C GLU A 68 -10.41 -17.40 -3.74
N ASN A 69 -10.45 -16.20 -4.34
CA ASN A 69 -11.69 -15.43 -4.46
C ASN A 69 -12.51 -15.88 -5.68
N PRO A 70 -13.71 -16.45 -5.46
CA PRO A 70 -14.55 -16.92 -6.57
C PRO A 70 -15.08 -15.79 -7.46
N ASN A 71 -15.03 -14.54 -7.00
CA ASN A 71 -15.41 -13.36 -7.80
C ASN A 71 -14.24 -12.78 -8.59
N GLY A 72 -13.00 -13.27 -8.37
CA GLY A 72 -11.77 -12.69 -8.87
C GLY A 72 -11.37 -11.40 -8.17
N TYR A 73 -10.12 -11.00 -8.33
CA TYR A 73 -9.63 -9.68 -7.94
C TYR A 73 -9.28 -8.91 -9.21
N ARG A 74 -9.66 -7.64 -9.28
CA ARG A 74 -9.26 -6.74 -10.36
C ARG A 74 -7.85 -6.19 -10.13
N HIS A 75 -7.52 -5.90 -8.87
CA HIS A 75 -6.22 -5.37 -8.49
C HIS A 75 -5.63 -6.18 -7.32
N VAL A 76 -4.36 -6.53 -7.45
CA VAL A 76 -3.55 -7.18 -6.41
C VAL A 76 -2.35 -6.30 -6.10
N TRP A 77 -2.30 -5.79 -4.89
CA TRP A 77 -1.28 -4.86 -4.41
C TRP A 77 -0.30 -5.60 -3.51
N ILE A 78 0.96 -5.65 -3.90
CA ILE A 78 2.03 -6.32 -3.16
C ILE A 78 2.84 -5.24 -2.47
N VAL A 79 2.65 -5.12 -1.15
CA VAL A 79 3.25 -4.08 -0.30
C VAL A 79 4.45 -4.66 0.41
N TYR A 80 5.64 -4.09 0.17
CA TYR A 80 6.90 -4.60 0.71
C TYR A 80 7.91 -3.50 0.98
N ASP A 81 8.81 -3.77 1.89
CA ASP A 81 9.93 -2.92 2.26
C ASP A 81 11.16 -3.24 1.40
N THR A 82 12.03 -2.25 1.15
CA THR A 82 13.24 -2.47 0.36
C THR A 82 14.49 -2.48 1.22
N ASP A 83 14.38 -2.89 2.49
CA ASP A 83 15.47 -2.80 3.46
C ASP A 83 16.59 -3.84 3.26
N ASP A 84 16.59 -4.92 4.03
CA ASP A 84 17.73 -5.86 4.13
C ASP A 84 17.71 -6.95 3.03
N PHE A 85 16.85 -6.86 2.02
CA PHE A 85 16.79 -7.85 0.95
C PHE A 85 17.76 -7.55 -0.20
N PRO A 86 18.24 -8.60 -0.89
CA PRO A 86 19.06 -8.41 -2.08
C PRO A 86 18.33 -7.58 -3.15
N ALA A 87 19.01 -6.58 -3.71
CA ALA A 87 18.47 -5.67 -4.72
C ALA A 87 17.77 -6.41 -5.89
N VAL A 88 18.34 -7.57 -6.29
CA VAL A 88 17.76 -8.39 -7.37
C VAL A 88 16.38 -8.95 -7.00
N HIS A 89 16.12 -9.25 -5.75
CA HIS A 89 14.80 -9.73 -5.30
C HIS A 89 13.78 -8.58 -5.24
N ILE A 90 14.21 -7.42 -4.73
CA ILE A 90 13.40 -6.20 -4.67
C ILE A 90 12.93 -5.79 -6.07
N ASP A 91 13.87 -5.69 -7.00
CA ASP A 91 13.58 -5.26 -8.39
C ASP A 91 12.78 -6.32 -9.17
N ARG A 92 12.96 -7.62 -8.87
CA ARG A 92 12.25 -8.71 -9.54
C ARG A 92 10.73 -8.67 -9.31
N VAL A 93 10.26 -8.21 -8.15
CA VAL A 93 8.80 -8.13 -7.89
C VAL A 93 8.09 -7.21 -8.88
N VAL A 94 8.69 -6.07 -9.24
CA VAL A 94 8.11 -5.16 -10.25
C VAL A 94 7.97 -5.87 -11.60
N GLN A 95 8.97 -6.63 -12.01
CA GLN A 95 8.92 -7.41 -13.25
C GLN A 95 7.84 -8.49 -13.19
N LEU A 96 7.77 -9.25 -12.07
CA LEU A 96 6.76 -10.29 -11.86
C LEU A 96 5.33 -9.71 -11.88
N CYS A 97 5.11 -8.55 -11.29
CA CYS A 97 3.84 -7.85 -11.37
C CYS A 97 3.46 -7.54 -12.82
N THR A 98 4.40 -6.97 -13.60
CA THR A 98 4.17 -6.64 -15.01
C THR A 98 3.90 -7.89 -15.84
N GLU A 99 4.72 -8.95 -15.70
CA GLU A 99 4.63 -10.20 -16.44
C GLU A 99 3.33 -10.99 -16.13
N SER A 100 2.77 -10.82 -14.92
CA SER A 100 1.59 -11.56 -14.46
C SER A 100 0.27 -10.81 -14.63
N SER A 101 0.32 -9.53 -14.95
CA SER A 101 -0.87 -8.71 -15.19
C SER A 101 -1.53 -9.08 -16.53
N THR A 102 -2.86 -9.06 -16.55
CA THR A 102 -3.70 -9.31 -17.72
C THR A 102 -4.82 -8.28 -17.79
N ASP A 103 -5.67 -8.34 -18.81
CA ASP A 103 -6.85 -7.49 -18.91
C ASP A 103 -7.86 -7.73 -17.78
N GLU A 104 -7.81 -8.89 -17.12
CA GLU A 104 -8.74 -9.26 -16.05
C GLU A 104 -8.20 -8.95 -14.65
N ILE A 105 -6.88 -9.03 -14.44
CA ILE A 105 -6.22 -8.86 -13.15
C ILE A 105 -4.92 -8.08 -13.30
N GLU A 106 -4.75 -7.04 -12.49
CA GLU A 106 -3.56 -6.20 -12.45
C GLU A 106 -2.79 -6.39 -11.14
N TYR A 107 -1.50 -6.71 -11.24
CA TYR A 107 -0.59 -6.80 -10.10
C TYR A 107 0.25 -5.54 -9.99
N HIS A 108 0.34 -5.00 -8.78
CA HIS A 108 1.03 -3.74 -8.49
C HIS A 108 2.10 -3.94 -7.42
N ALA A 109 3.33 -3.52 -7.70
CA ALA A 109 4.42 -3.51 -6.74
C ALA A 109 4.42 -2.21 -5.96
N VAL A 110 4.09 -2.27 -4.67
CA VAL A 110 3.96 -1.11 -3.77
C VAL A 110 5.08 -1.17 -2.73
N TRP A 111 6.23 -0.67 -3.10
CA TRP A 111 7.42 -0.70 -2.27
C TRP A 111 7.64 0.61 -1.49
N SER A 112 8.36 0.54 -0.36
CA SER A 112 8.84 1.68 0.40
C SER A 112 10.32 1.51 0.76
N ASN A 113 11.14 2.53 0.54
CA ASN A 113 12.54 2.53 0.91
C ASN A 113 12.78 3.41 2.17
N GLN A 114 13.29 2.86 3.25
CA GLN A 114 13.56 1.42 3.48
C GLN A 114 12.32 0.65 3.96
N CYS A 115 11.34 1.34 4.54
CA CYS A 115 10.15 0.76 5.14
C CYS A 115 8.96 1.73 5.06
N ILE A 116 7.76 1.21 5.39
CA ILE A 116 6.49 1.96 5.29
C ILE A 116 6.50 3.25 6.14
N GLU A 117 7.34 3.35 7.17
CA GLU A 117 7.43 4.56 7.98
C GLU A 117 7.91 5.79 7.19
N LEU A 118 8.60 5.60 6.05
CA LEU A 118 8.83 6.70 5.11
C LEU A 118 7.51 7.32 4.65
N TRP A 119 6.55 6.49 4.23
CA TRP A 119 5.23 6.95 3.85
C TRP A 119 4.55 7.74 4.99
N PHE A 120 4.65 7.26 6.23
CA PHE A 120 4.09 7.96 7.39
C PHE A 120 4.75 9.33 7.63
N LEU A 121 6.06 9.43 7.49
CA LEU A 121 6.80 10.70 7.62
C LEU A 121 6.43 11.72 6.54
N LEU A 122 6.14 11.27 5.32
CA LEU A 122 5.75 12.16 4.22
C LEU A 122 4.44 12.90 4.47
N HIS A 123 3.60 12.46 5.42
CA HIS A 123 2.42 13.20 5.86
C HIS A 123 2.77 14.49 6.58
N PHE A 124 3.94 14.57 7.21
CA PHE A 124 4.37 15.72 8.03
C PHE A 124 5.32 16.66 7.29
N GLY A 125 5.96 16.19 6.23
CA GLY A 125 6.88 17.02 5.47
C GLY A 125 7.63 16.26 4.38
N PHE A 126 8.20 17.00 3.46
CA PHE A 126 9.06 16.44 2.42
C PHE A 126 10.39 15.96 3.01
N MET A 127 10.78 14.74 2.72
CA MET A 127 12.02 14.14 3.19
C MET A 127 12.79 13.53 2.01
N GLN A 128 13.92 14.12 1.67
CA GLN A 128 14.79 13.69 0.58
C GLN A 128 16.09 13.03 1.07
N SER A 129 16.37 13.07 2.37
CA SER A 129 17.58 12.48 2.93
C SER A 129 17.50 10.96 2.94
N ASP A 130 18.50 10.31 2.38
CA ASP A 130 18.69 8.86 2.49
C ASP A 130 19.25 8.57 3.89
N ILE A 131 18.37 8.21 4.80
CA ILE A 131 18.69 7.88 6.19
C ILE A 131 18.27 6.45 6.49
N HIS A 132 18.97 5.82 7.42
CA HIS A 132 18.64 4.47 7.84
C HIS A 132 17.27 4.41 8.55
N ARG A 133 16.51 3.32 8.37
CA ARG A 133 15.17 3.13 8.95
C ARG A 133 15.11 3.31 10.49
N SER A 134 16.21 3.07 11.20
CA SER A 134 16.28 3.33 12.65
C SER A 134 16.07 4.79 13.02
N GLU A 135 16.31 5.71 12.08
CA GLU A 135 16.06 7.14 12.29
C GLU A 135 14.60 7.56 11.98
N TYR A 136 13.83 6.73 11.25
CA TYR A 136 12.45 7.02 10.94
C TYR A 136 11.58 7.05 12.20
N TRP A 137 11.75 6.09 13.11
CA TRP A 137 10.92 5.98 14.31
C TRP A 137 11.05 7.15 15.28
N PRO A 138 12.27 7.62 15.64
CA PRO A 138 12.42 8.84 16.43
C PRO A 138 11.79 10.05 15.76
N LYS A 139 12.02 10.26 14.46
CA LYS A 139 11.44 11.37 13.69
C LYS A 139 9.91 11.31 13.67
N LEU A 140 9.35 10.12 13.47
CA LEU A 140 7.91 9.92 13.47
C LEU A 140 7.31 10.19 14.85
N THR A 141 7.99 9.76 15.93
CA THR A 141 7.60 10.10 17.31
C THR A 141 7.59 11.61 17.56
N GLU A 142 8.61 12.34 17.05
CA GLU A 142 8.63 13.80 17.17
C GLU A 142 7.46 14.47 16.43
N CYS A 143 7.15 14.00 15.22
CA CYS A 143 6.02 14.50 14.43
C CYS A 143 4.69 14.22 15.13
N LEU A 144 4.48 13.02 15.63
CA LEU A 144 3.27 12.63 16.35
C LEU A 144 3.09 13.42 17.66
N LYS A 145 4.15 13.64 18.42
CA LYS A 145 4.12 14.48 19.63
C LYS A 145 3.70 15.92 19.34
N LYS A 146 4.16 16.49 18.23
CA LYS A 146 3.79 17.87 17.82
C LYS A 146 2.28 18.04 17.57
N ILE A 147 1.60 16.97 17.16
CA ILE A 147 0.15 16.99 16.93
C ILE A 147 -0.64 16.37 18.10
N GLY A 148 0.02 16.06 19.22
CA GLY A 148 -0.62 15.50 20.41
C GLY A 148 -0.98 14.01 20.30
N ALA A 149 -0.45 13.28 19.29
CA ALA A 149 -0.76 11.88 19.04
C ALA A 149 0.17 10.88 19.76
N GLY A 150 1.08 11.37 20.63
CA GLY A 150 1.96 10.51 21.45
C GLY A 150 3.19 10.00 20.71
N GLU A 151 3.64 8.80 21.04
CA GLU A 151 4.85 8.18 20.46
C GLU A 151 4.49 7.16 19.38
N TYR A 152 5.40 6.96 18.44
CA TYR A 152 5.27 5.90 17.46
C TYR A 152 5.64 4.53 18.05
N ALA A 153 4.88 3.51 17.69
CA ALA A 153 5.19 2.10 17.90
C ALA A 153 4.71 1.28 16.69
N LYS A 154 5.45 0.27 16.30
CA LYS A 154 5.12 -0.57 15.12
C LYS A 154 3.74 -1.22 15.18
N ASN A 155 3.26 -1.57 16.36
CA ASN A 155 1.97 -2.21 16.58
C ASN A 155 0.80 -1.22 16.77
N ARG A 156 0.98 0.08 16.42
CA ARG A 156 -0.11 1.07 16.51
C ARG A 156 -1.15 0.77 15.42
N THR A 157 -2.39 0.65 15.84
CA THR A 157 -3.53 0.38 14.96
C THR A 157 -4.27 1.63 14.48
N ASP A 158 -3.96 2.81 15.06
CA ASP A 158 -4.62 4.08 14.80
C ASP A 158 -3.90 4.98 13.78
N MET A 159 -2.76 4.52 13.23
CA MET A 159 -1.91 5.34 12.35
C MET A 159 -2.67 5.91 11.15
N TYR A 160 -3.51 5.12 10.49
CA TYR A 160 -4.31 5.63 9.38
C TYR A 160 -5.21 6.80 9.79
N HIS A 161 -5.91 6.68 10.92
CA HIS A 161 -6.82 7.72 11.39
C HIS A 161 -6.09 9.01 11.76
N ILE A 162 -4.90 8.90 12.35
CA ILE A 162 -4.04 10.04 12.69
C ILE A 162 -3.53 10.73 11.43
N LEU A 163 -3.09 9.96 10.44
CA LEU A 163 -2.42 10.45 9.23
C LEU A 163 -3.41 10.93 8.16
N ARG A 164 -4.64 10.43 8.14
CA ARG A 164 -5.67 10.76 7.14
C ARG A 164 -5.83 12.25 6.85
N PRO A 165 -5.84 13.18 7.84
CA PRO A 165 -5.95 14.61 7.56
C PRO A 165 -4.80 15.21 6.73
N TYR A 166 -3.65 14.52 6.70
CA TYR A 166 -2.43 14.96 6.01
C TYR A 166 -2.17 14.19 4.71
N MET A 167 -3.12 13.38 4.25
CA MET A 167 -2.98 12.48 3.11
C MET A 167 -2.55 13.19 1.82
N ASP A 168 -3.11 14.37 1.54
CA ASP A 168 -2.76 15.15 0.35
C ASP A 168 -1.29 15.60 0.36
N THR A 169 -0.78 15.94 1.53
CA THR A 169 0.63 16.29 1.73
C THR A 169 1.51 15.08 1.46
N ALA A 170 1.15 13.91 1.98
CA ALA A 170 1.91 12.67 1.76
C ALA A 170 1.96 12.27 0.28
N VAL A 171 0.83 12.33 -0.41
CA VAL A 171 0.75 12.03 -1.85
C VAL A 171 1.62 13.00 -2.66
N ALA A 172 1.55 14.30 -2.39
CA ALA A 172 2.37 15.30 -3.09
C ALA A 172 3.87 15.07 -2.85
N ASN A 173 4.26 14.80 -1.61
CA ASN A 173 5.65 14.54 -1.24
C ASN A 173 6.18 13.24 -1.86
N ALA A 174 5.38 12.16 -1.86
CA ALA A 174 5.76 10.89 -2.48
C ALA A 174 5.94 11.01 -4.00
N LYS A 175 5.04 11.74 -4.68
CA LYS A 175 5.18 12.04 -6.10
C LYS A 175 6.43 12.87 -6.42
N SER A 176 6.79 13.80 -5.54
CA SER A 176 8.02 14.58 -5.69
C SER A 176 9.26 13.69 -5.59
N LEU A 177 9.27 12.72 -4.65
CA LEU A 177 10.33 11.71 -4.55
C LEU A 177 10.36 10.81 -5.78
N ASP A 178 9.21 10.40 -6.29
CA ASP A 178 9.12 9.57 -7.49
C ASP A 178 9.68 10.29 -8.72
N ALA A 179 9.41 11.57 -8.87
CA ALA A 179 9.98 12.40 -9.93
C ALA A 179 11.52 12.50 -9.84
N ILE A 180 12.09 12.65 -8.63
CA ILE A 180 13.53 12.66 -8.38
C ILE A 180 14.17 11.31 -8.69
N ASN A 181 13.43 10.23 -8.48
CA ASN A 181 13.87 8.86 -8.70
C ASN A 181 13.48 8.30 -10.08
N TYR A 182 13.00 9.15 -10.99
CA TYR A 182 12.56 8.72 -12.31
C TYR A 182 13.60 7.83 -13.03
N GLY A 183 13.15 6.69 -13.51
CA GLY A 183 14.01 5.71 -14.22
C GLY A 183 14.89 4.83 -13.31
N LYS A 184 14.86 5.01 -12.00
CA LYS A 184 15.56 4.11 -11.07
C LYS A 184 14.69 2.89 -10.74
N THR A 185 15.36 1.77 -10.45
CA THR A 185 14.67 0.58 -9.90
C THR A 185 14.35 0.79 -8.41
N PRO A 186 13.40 0.03 -7.82
CA PRO A 186 13.06 0.15 -6.40
C PRO A 186 14.26 0.12 -5.46
N SER A 187 15.22 -0.79 -5.72
CA SER A 187 16.44 -0.92 -4.93
C SER A 187 17.38 0.29 -4.98
N LYS A 188 17.22 1.18 -5.97
CA LYS A 188 18.03 2.39 -6.17
C LYS A 188 17.28 3.71 -5.94
N ALA A 189 15.97 3.62 -5.76
CA ALA A 189 15.10 4.78 -5.57
C ALA A 189 15.04 5.18 -4.09
N THR A 190 16.11 5.79 -3.57
CA THR A 190 16.28 6.13 -2.16
C THR A 190 16.33 7.65 -1.93
N PRO A 191 15.55 8.21 -1.00
CA PRO A 191 14.32 7.62 -0.46
C PRO A 191 13.19 7.59 -1.51
N GLY A 192 12.27 6.66 -1.38
CA GLY A 192 11.15 6.54 -2.31
C GLY A 192 10.06 5.59 -1.80
N THR A 193 8.82 5.80 -2.25
CA THR A 193 7.68 4.92 -1.93
C THR A 193 6.63 4.95 -3.03
N LYS A 194 5.98 3.82 -3.26
CA LYS A 194 4.85 3.67 -4.19
C LYS A 194 3.50 3.52 -3.48
N VAL A 195 3.46 3.68 -2.17
CA VAL A 195 2.19 3.60 -1.40
C VAL A 195 1.17 4.62 -1.89
N TYR A 196 1.62 5.79 -2.38
CA TYR A 196 0.73 6.80 -2.92
C TYR A 196 -0.10 6.31 -4.11
N GLU A 197 0.40 5.38 -4.94
CA GLU A 197 -0.34 4.83 -6.09
C GLU A 197 -1.56 4.04 -5.63
N LEU A 198 -1.40 3.19 -4.61
CA LEU A 198 -2.50 2.46 -3.96
C LEU A 198 -3.50 3.42 -3.33
N VAL A 199 -3.03 4.41 -2.57
CA VAL A 199 -3.88 5.41 -1.91
C VAL A 199 -4.68 6.23 -2.93
N GLU A 200 -4.06 6.69 -4.02
CA GLU A 200 -4.76 7.43 -5.08
C GLU A 200 -5.82 6.57 -5.78
N ARG A 201 -5.56 5.30 -6.01
CA ARG A 201 -6.57 4.38 -6.56
C ARG A 201 -7.79 4.26 -5.66
N LEU A 202 -7.58 4.22 -4.35
CA LEU A 202 -8.64 4.12 -3.36
C LEU A 202 -9.28 5.47 -3.00
N ARG A 203 -8.67 6.59 -3.39
CA ARG A 203 -9.07 7.95 -3.00
C ARG A 203 -10.56 8.28 -3.18
N PRO A 204 -11.24 7.85 -4.25
CA PRO A 204 -12.67 8.11 -4.41
C PRO A 204 -13.56 7.52 -3.31
N TYR A 205 -13.00 6.67 -2.46
CA TYR A 205 -13.67 5.92 -1.40
C TYR A 205 -13.16 6.23 0.02
N LEU A 206 -12.17 7.17 0.16
CA LEU A 206 -11.53 7.52 1.44
C LEU A 206 -12.12 8.76 2.14
#